data_044269fda75dfb17451bd1c228e55bb2
#
_entry.id   044269fda75dfb17451bd1c228e55bb2
#
_cell.length_a   1.000
_cell.length_b   1.000
_cell.length_c   1.000
_cell.angle_alpha   90.00
_cell.angle_beta   90.00
_cell.angle_gamma   90.00
#
_symmetry.space_group_name_H-M   'P 1'
#
loop_
_entity.id
_entity.type
_entity.pdbx_description
1 polymer ?
#
loop_
_entity_poly.entity_id
_entity_poly.type
_entity_poly.pdbx_seq_one_letter_code
_entity_poly.pdbx_strand_id
1 'polypeptide(L)'
;MHLDTVCTMVDTDAVVMYPKVVDSLSAFTIHRNGDGGVRIDDSAPFLDAAAQAMGIERLRVIATGLDPVTAEREQWDDGNNTLAVAPGVVVAYERNIETNARLRDAGIEVLPIQASELGTGRGGPRCMSCPVARDPI
;
A
#
# COMPACT_ATOMS: atom_id res chain seq x y z
N MET A 1 6.21 10.36 8.27
CA MET A 1 5.73 9.01 7.88
C MET A 1 5.20 9.15 6.47
N HIS A 2 5.49 8.19 5.58
CA HIS A 2 5.02 8.20 4.20
C HIS A 2 3.73 7.37 4.08
N LEU A 3 2.95 7.60 3.03
CA LEU A 3 1.70 6.86 2.79
C LEU A 3 1.94 5.33 2.69
N ASP A 4 3.06 4.92 2.11
CA ASP A 4 3.43 3.51 1.95
C ASP A 4 3.73 2.75 3.26
N THR A 5 3.75 3.43 4.40
CA THR A 5 3.79 2.76 5.71
C THR A 5 2.40 2.33 6.20
N VAL A 6 1.33 2.79 5.57
CA VAL A 6 -0.05 2.43 5.91
C VAL A 6 -0.85 1.91 4.72
N CYS A 7 -0.37 2.10 3.49
CA CYS A 7 -1.06 1.68 2.26
C CYS A 7 -0.07 1.48 1.12
N THR A 8 -0.04 0.29 0.51
CA THR A 8 0.69 0.05 -0.76
C THR A 8 -0.13 -0.78 -1.73
N MET A 9 0.07 -0.52 -3.03
CA MET A 9 -0.50 -1.35 -4.08
C MET A 9 0.12 -2.75 -4.07
N VAL A 10 -0.70 -3.77 -4.21
CA VAL A 10 -0.28 -5.17 -4.27
C VAL A 10 -0.77 -5.88 -5.54
N ASP A 11 -1.73 -5.28 -6.24
CA ASP A 11 -2.24 -5.72 -7.53
C ASP A 11 -2.75 -4.51 -8.32
N THR A 12 -3.22 -4.71 -9.55
CA THR A 12 -3.81 -3.66 -10.41
C THR A 12 -5.05 -3.02 -9.80
N ASP A 13 -5.76 -3.72 -8.91
CA ASP A 13 -6.99 -3.28 -8.26
C ASP A 13 -6.97 -3.42 -6.73
N ALA A 14 -5.81 -3.75 -6.12
CA ALA A 14 -5.75 -4.07 -4.71
C ALA A 14 -4.64 -3.35 -3.96
N VAL A 15 -4.94 -2.98 -2.72
CA VAL A 15 -4.01 -2.41 -1.75
C VAL A 15 -3.98 -3.23 -0.47
N VAL A 16 -2.80 -3.37 0.15
CA VAL A 16 -2.69 -3.70 1.56
C VAL A 16 -2.76 -2.42 2.37
N MET A 17 -3.63 -2.37 3.37
CA MET A 17 -3.89 -1.12 4.08
C MET A 17 -4.13 -1.33 5.57
N TYR A 18 -3.60 -0.40 6.38
CA TYR A 18 -3.82 -0.41 7.83
C TYR A 18 -5.27 -0.05 8.17
N PRO A 19 -6.01 -0.93 8.88
CA PRO A 19 -7.46 -0.77 9.05
C PRO A 19 -7.89 0.53 9.72
N LYS A 20 -7.11 1.05 10.67
CA LYS A 20 -7.48 2.27 11.42
C LYS A 20 -7.49 3.56 10.58
N VAL A 21 -6.92 3.53 9.36
CA VAL A 21 -6.87 4.73 8.50
C VAL A 21 -7.79 4.62 7.28
N VAL A 22 -8.41 3.47 7.03
CA VAL A 22 -9.24 3.21 5.83
C VAL A 22 -10.30 4.30 5.64
N ASP A 23 -11.06 4.60 6.71
CA ASP A 23 -12.18 5.54 6.66
C ASP A 23 -11.77 6.98 7.03
N SER A 24 -10.49 7.22 7.37
CA SER A 24 -10.03 8.53 7.84
C SER A 24 -9.19 9.31 6.83
N LEU A 25 -8.70 8.64 5.79
CA LEU A 25 -7.89 9.28 4.77
C LEU A 25 -8.75 10.02 3.76
N SER A 26 -8.39 11.27 3.51
CA SER A 26 -8.97 12.11 2.46
C SER A 26 -7.93 12.41 1.39
N ALA A 27 -8.38 12.58 0.16
CA ALA A 27 -7.56 12.96 -0.98
C ALA A 27 -8.11 14.23 -1.66
N PHE A 28 -7.23 15.01 -2.27
CA PHE A 28 -7.57 16.14 -3.10
C PHE A 28 -7.05 15.87 -4.51
N THR A 29 -7.92 15.96 -5.51
CA THR A 29 -7.48 15.84 -6.91
C THR A 29 -6.96 17.18 -7.39
N ILE A 30 -5.75 17.18 -7.95
CA ILE A 30 -5.10 18.37 -8.47
C ILE A 30 -5.07 18.27 -9.99
N HIS A 31 -5.70 19.22 -10.66
CA HIS A 31 -5.71 19.34 -12.11
C HIS A 31 -4.76 20.44 -12.58
N ARG A 32 -4.05 20.18 -13.67
CA ARG A 32 -3.25 21.21 -14.32
C ARG A 32 -4.14 22.07 -15.22
N ASN A 33 -4.09 23.38 -15.09
CA ASN A 33 -4.74 24.31 -16.01
C ASN A 33 -3.87 24.61 -17.23
N GLY A 34 -4.49 24.97 -18.34
CA GLY A 34 -3.78 25.31 -19.58
C GLY A 34 -2.92 26.58 -19.51
N ASP A 35 -3.12 27.42 -18.51
CA ASP A 35 -2.37 28.65 -18.25
C ASP A 35 -1.15 28.46 -17.33
N GLY A 36 -0.85 27.23 -16.95
CA GLY A 36 0.24 26.86 -16.04
C GLY A 36 -0.16 26.89 -14.57
N GLY A 37 -1.41 27.24 -14.24
CA GLY A 37 -1.98 27.15 -12.90
C GLY A 37 -2.45 25.74 -12.54
N VAL A 38 -3.00 25.60 -11.32
CA VAL A 38 -3.62 24.39 -10.86
C VAL A 38 -5.02 24.66 -10.32
N ARG A 39 -5.92 23.69 -10.50
CA ARG A 39 -7.22 23.62 -9.83
C ARG A 39 -7.21 22.45 -8.87
N ILE A 40 -7.70 22.65 -7.68
CA ILE A 40 -7.82 21.62 -6.65
C ILE A 40 -9.31 21.39 -6.40
N ASP A 41 -9.74 20.14 -6.49
CA ASP A 41 -11.11 19.75 -6.18
C ASP A 41 -11.33 19.65 -4.66
N ASP A 42 -12.58 19.62 -4.24
CA ASP A 42 -12.93 19.35 -2.85
C ASP A 42 -12.40 17.97 -2.43
N SER A 43 -12.19 17.79 -1.12
CA SER A 43 -11.71 16.51 -0.60
C SER A 43 -12.72 15.39 -0.80
N ALA A 44 -12.22 14.21 -1.16
CA ALA A 44 -12.99 12.99 -1.28
C ALA A 44 -12.36 11.86 -0.42
N PRO A 45 -13.11 10.79 -0.10
CA PRO A 45 -12.52 9.59 0.50
C PRO A 45 -11.34 9.09 -0.35
N PHE A 46 -10.24 8.74 0.30
CA PHE A 46 -8.99 8.38 -0.39
C PHE A 46 -9.15 7.22 -1.38
N LEU A 47 -9.86 6.15 -0.97
CA LEU A 47 -10.04 4.96 -1.82
C LEU A 47 -10.87 5.26 -3.06
N ASP A 48 -11.90 6.10 -2.93
CA ASP A 48 -12.77 6.50 -4.05
C ASP A 48 -11.99 7.37 -5.06
N ALA A 49 -11.25 8.37 -4.54
CA ALA A 49 -10.43 9.22 -5.37
C ALA A 49 -9.32 8.44 -6.10
N ALA A 50 -8.70 7.48 -5.41
CA ALA A 50 -7.68 6.61 -6.00
C ALA A 50 -8.27 5.70 -7.08
N ALA A 51 -9.41 5.04 -6.82
CA ALA A 51 -10.09 4.19 -7.80
C ALA A 51 -10.49 4.99 -9.06
N GLN A 52 -11.05 6.19 -8.86
CA GLN A 52 -11.39 7.09 -9.96
C GLN A 52 -10.17 7.48 -10.79
N ALA A 53 -9.07 7.84 -10.14
CA ALA A 53 -7.83 8.21 -10.83
C ALA A 53 -7.21 7.05 -11.61
N MET A 54 -7.40 5.82 -11.14
CA MET A 54 -6.96 4.60 -11.80
C MET A 54 -7.92 4.10 -12.89
N GLY A 55 -9.12 4.67 -13.00
CA GLY A 55 -10.15 4.25 -13.97
C GLY A 55 -10.78 2.89 -13.64
N ILE A 56 -10.79 2.49 -12.37
CA ILE A 56 -11.40 1.25 -11.87
C ILE A 56 -12.62 1.58 -10.99
N GLU A 57 -13.54 0.62 -10.86
CA GLU A 57 -14.77 0.81 -10.08
C GLU A 57 -14.47 1.02 -8.58
N ARG A 58 -13.57 0.22 -8.03
CA ARG A 58 -13.14 0.31 -6.62
C ARG A 58 -11.80 -0.39 -6.41
N LEU A 59 -11.09 0.01 -5.35
CA LEU A 59 -9.93 -0.70 -4.84
C LEU A 59 -10.34 -1.79 -3.85
N ARG A 60 -9.79 -2.99 -4.00
CA ARG A 60 -9.87 -4.06 -3.00
C ARG A 60 -8.92 -3.72 -1.86
N VAL A 61 -9.40 -3.73 -0.63
CA VAL A 61 -8.58 -3.50 0.56
C VAL A 61 -8.29 -4.81 1.25
N ILE A 62 -7.01 -5.15 1.37
CA ILE A 62 -6.50 -6.26 2.17
C ILE A 62 -6.02 -5.66 3.48
N ALA A 63 -6.72 -5.96 4.57
CA ALA A 63 -6.41 -5.38 5.88
C ALA A 63 -5.14 -6.01 6.48
N THR A 64 -4.28 -5.17 7.08
CA THR A 64 -3.14 -5.61 7.88
C THR A 64 -3.62 -6.32 9.14
N GLY A 65 -2.96 -7.43 9.51
CA GLY A 65 -3.23 -8.17 10.73
C GLY A 65 -4.62 -8.82 10.77
N LEU A 66 -4.86 -9.65 11.79
CA LEU A 66 -6.12 -10.37 11.97
C LEU A 66 -7.10 -9.61 12.88
N ASP A 67 -6.58 -8.91 13.86
CA ASP A 67 -7.31 -8.13 14.86
C ASP A 67 -6.60 -6.78 15.11
N PRO A 68 -7.20 -5.84 15.87
CA PRO A 68 -6.60 -4.51 16.08
C PRO A 68 -5.21 -4.51 16.70
N VAL A 69 -4.87 -5.50 17.53
CA VAL A 69 -3.56 -5.59 18.22
C VAL A 69 -2.50 -6.08 17.24
N THR A 70 -2.80 -7.16 16.51
CA THR A 70 -1.90 -7.69 15.48
C THR A 70 -1.75 -6.71 14.32
N ALA A 71 -2.82 -6.02 13.93
CA ALA A 71 -2.77 -4.97 12.91
C ALA A 71 -1.81 -3.84 13.29
N GLU A 72 -1.86 -3.37 14.54
CA GLU A 72 -0.98 -2.31 15.03
C GLU A 72 0.47 -2.77 15.09
N ARG A 73 0.72 -3.98 15.60
CA ARG A 73 2.06 -4.58 15.66
C ARG A 73 2.65 -4.76 14.26
N GLU A 74 1.90 -5.36 13.34
CA GLU A 74 2.41 -5.63 12.00
C GLU A 74 2.51 -4.37 11.14
N GLN A 75 1.64 -3.36 11.36
CA GLN A 75 1.84 -2.04 10.77
C GLN A 75 3.13 -1.40 11.26
N TRP A 76 3.45 -1.53 12.55
CA TRP A 76 4.71 -1.06 13.13
C TRP A 76 5.93 -1.80 12.57
N ASP A 77 5.77 -3.09 12.26
CA ASP A 77 6.76 -3.96 11.61
C ASP A 77 6.76 -3.84 10.07
N ASP A 78 6.27 -2.71 9.54
CA ASP A 78 6.21 -2.41 8.11
C ASP A 78 5.39 -3.41 7.26
N GLY A 79 4.37 -4.05 7.83
CA GLY A 79 3.50 -5.00 7.14
C GLY A 79 2.72 -4.43 5.96
N ASN A 80 2.48 -3.11 5.96
CA ASN A 80 1.88 -2.41 4.82
C ASN A 80 2.90 -1.95 3.78
N ASN A 81 4.19 -1.99 4.10
CA ASN A 81 5.25 -1.48 3.23
C ASN A 81 5.82 -2.59 2.32
N THR A 82 4.94 -3.20 1.54
CA THR A 82 5.30 -4.26 0.59
C THR A 82 5.83 -3.68 -0.71
N LEU A 83 6.76 -4.39 -1.36
CA LEU A 83 7.26 -4.04 -2.70
C LEU A 83 6.57 -4.92 -3.74
N ALA A 84 5.66 -4.35 -4.52
CA ALA A 84 5.11 -5.04 -5.68
C ALA A 84 6.17 -5.12 -6.79
N VAL A 85 6.52 -6.34 -7.17
CA VAL A 85 7.47 -6.63 -8.26
C VAL A 85 6.76 -6.97 -9.57
N ALA A 86 5.49 -7.39 -9.46
CA ALA A 86 4.54 -7.56 -10.56
C ALA A 86 3.12 -7.41 -9.99
N PRO A 87 2.08 -7.22 -10.83
CA PRO A 87 0.70 -7.33 -10.37
C PRO A 87 0.46 -8.66 -9.65
N GLY A 88 -0.08 -8.61 -8.43
CA GLY A 88 -0.33 -9.79 -7.62
C GLY A 88 0.90 -10.48 -7.01
N VAL A 89 2.12 -9.89 -7.12
CA VAL A 89 3.35 -10.46 -6.56
C VAL A 89 4.09 -9.42 -5.75
N VAL A 90 4.30 -9.68 -4.46
CA VAL A 90 4.92 -8.73 -3.53
C VAL A 90 6.08 -9.34 -2.74
N VAL A 91 7.09 -8.52 -2.46
CA VAL A 91 8.11 -8.81 -1.44
C VAL A 91 7.64 -8.22 -0.11
N ALA A 92 7.67 -9.00 0.95
CA ALA A 92 7.24 -8.61 2.28
C ALA A 92 8.15 -9.21 3.36
N TYR A 93 8.18 -8.58 4.54
CA TYR A 93 8.91 -9.16 5.66
C TYR A 93 8.21 -10.40 6.20
N GLU A 94 8.97 -11.49 6.40
CA GLU A 94 8.44 -12.78 6.89
C GLU A 94 7.79 -12.69 8.27
N ARG A 95 8.20 -11.72 9.10
CA ARG A 95 7.69 -11.52 10.47
C ARG A 95 6.21 -11.08 10.52
N ASN A 96 5.67 -10.52 9.45
CA ASN A 96 4.28 -10.08 9.33
C ASN A 96 3.37 -11.25 8.95
N ILE A 97 3.25 -12.23 9.84
CA ILE A 97 2.65 -13.54 9.59
C ILE A 97 1.19 -13.41 9.15
N GLU A 98 0.40 -12.62 9.89
CA GLU A 98 -1.04 -12.48 9.66
C GLU A 98 -1.32 -11.69 8.37
N THR A 99 -0.60 -10.59 8.16
CA THR A 99 -0.71 -9.81 6.92
C THR A 99 -0.32 -10.64 5.70
N ASN A 100 0.79 -11.38 5.79
CA ASN A 100 1.24 -12.25 4.71
C ASN A 100 0.24 -13.39 4.42
N ALA A 101 -0.43 -13.93 5.45
CA ALA A 101 -1.50 -14.92 5.26
C ALA A 101 -2.69 -14.29 4.52
N ARG A 102 -3.16 -13.11 4.97
CA ARG A 102 -4.26 -12.39 4.29
C ARG A 102 -3.96 -12.02 2.85
N LEU A 103 -2.72 -11.63 2.55
CA LEU A 103 -2.31 -11.37 1.17
C LEU A 103 -2.45 -12.64 0.31
N ARG A 104 -1.97 -13.79 0.81
CA ARG A 104 -2.09 -15.08 0.10
C ARG A 104 -3.54 -15.51 -0.07
N ASP A 105 -4.37 -15.36 0.97
CA ASP A 105 -5.80 -15.67 0.92
C ASP A 105 -6.53 -14.79 -0.11
N ALA A 106 -6.05 -13.58 -0.33
CA ALA A 106 -6.56 -12.66 -1.36
C ALA A 106 -6.00 -12.91 -2.76
N GLY A 107 -5.18 -13.95 -2.95
CA GLY A 107 -4.59 -14.35 -4.23
C GLY A 107 -3.28 -13.65 -4.58
N ILE A 108 -2.66 -12.95 -3.63
CA ILE A 108 -1.37 -12.27 -3.82
C ILE A 108 -0.24 -13.25 -3.49
N GLU A 109 0.69 -13.43 -4.41
CA GLU A 109 1.94 -14.16 -4.16
C GLU A 109 2.85 -13.33 -3.26
N VAL A 110 3.24 -13.88 -2.13
CA VAL A 110 4.13 -13.22 -1.17
C VAL A 110 5.49 -13.88 -1.19
N LEU A 111 6.51 -13.13 -1.58
CA LEU A 111 7.92 -13.50 -1.53
C LEU A 111 8.50 -12.98 -0.20
N PRO A 112 8.63 -13.86 0.83
CA PRO A 112 9.06 -13.43 2.14
C PRO A 112 10.57 -13.19 2.17
N ILE A 113 11.00 -12.12 2.85
CA ILE A 113 12.40 -11.85 3.14
C ILE A 113 12.62 -11.67 4.64
N GLN A 114 13.81 -11.99 5.10
CA GLN A 114 14.21 -11.76 6.49
C GLN A 114 14.35 -10.27 6.76
N ALA A 115 13.90 -9.85 7.95
CA ALA A 115 13.85 -8.44 8.32
C ALA A 115 14.69 -8.11 9.56
N SER A 116 15.38 -9.08 10.17
CA SER A 116 16.01 -8.91 11.48
C SER A 116 16.92 -7.68 11.56
N GLU A 117 17.79 -7.49 10.58
CA GLU A 117 18.71 -6.35 10.54
C GLU A 117 18.18 -5.21 9.66
N LEU A 118 17.52 -5.52 8.54
CA LEU A 118 16.98 -4.52 7.62
C LEU A 118 15.91 -3.64 8.29
N GLY A 119 15.06 -4.24 9.11
CA GLY A 119 13.99 -3.53 9.81
C GLY A 119 14.48 -2.60 10.93
N THR A 120 15.72 -2.73 11.43
CA THR A 120 16.23 -1.90 12.52
C THR A 120 16.40 -0.44 12.13
N GLY A 121 16.71 -0.16 10.87
CA GLY A 121 16.80 1.19 10.30
C GLY A 121 15.44 1.85 10.02
N ARG A 122 14.35 1.15 10.26
CA ARG A 122 12.97 1.52 9.90
C ARG A 122 12.79 1.63 8.39
N GLY A 123 11.81 0.93 7.92
CA GLY A 123 11.41 0.87 6.52
C GLY A 123 11.22 -0.55 6.02
N GLY A 124 10.14 -0.77 5.29
CA GLY A 124 9.84 -2.03 4.65
C GLY A 124 10.53 -2.19 3.29
N PRO A 125 10.26 -3.31 2.61
CA PRO A 125 10.86 -3.59 1.31
C PRO A 125 10.65 -2.48 0.27
N ARG A 126 9.49 -1.82 0.30
CA ARG A 126 9.22 -0.70 -0.61
C ARG A 126 10.06 0.53 -0.29
N CYS A 127 10.17 0.91 0.98
CA CYS A 127 10.97 2.07 1.40
C CYS A 127 12.44 1.91 1.05
N MET A 128 12.95 0.68 1.07
CA MET A 128 14.35 0.39 0.77
C MET A 128 14.65 0.19 -0.72
N SER A 129 13.63 0.27 -1.59
CA SER A 129 13.77 0.07 -3.02
C SER A 129 13.71 1.39 -3.78
N CYS A 130 14.48 1.46 -4.86
CA CYS A 130 14.45 2.56 -5.82
C CYS A 130 14.33 1.96 -7.22
N PRO A 131 13.12 1.94 -7.82
CA PRO A 131 12.96 1.41 -9.17
C PRO A 131 13.68 2.31 -10.17
N VAL A 132 14.63 1.75 -10.91
CA VAL A 132 15.37 2.45 -11.96
C VAL A 132 14.65 2.37 -13.30
N ALA A 133 14.02 1.23 -13.57
CA ALA A 133 13.19 1.00 -14.75
C ALA A 133 12.03 0.07 -14.38
N ARG A 134 10.91 0.24 -15.06
CA ARG A 134 9.73 -0.64 -14.96
C ARG A 134 9.17 -0.87 -16.34
N ASP A 135 8.73 -2.08 -16.59
CA ASP A 135 7.96 -2.40 -17.79
C ASP A 135 6.54 -1.81 -17.68
N PRO A 136 5.92 -1.44 -18.80
CA PRO A 136 4.50 -1.10 -18.82
C PRO A 136 3.65 -2.29 -18.32
N ILE A 137 2.60 -1.98 -17.59
CA ILE A 137 1.59 -2.96 -17.16
C ILE A 137 0.53 -3.10 -18.23
#